data_be8f0a50e63b93a062a31668dac58c8c
#
_entry.id   be8f0a50e63b93a062a31668dac58c8c
#
_cell.length_a   1.000
_cell.length_b   1.000
_cell.length_c   1.000
_cell.angle_alpha   90.00
_cell.angle_beta   90.00
_cell.angle_gamma   90.00
#
_symmetry.space_group_name_H-M   'P 1'
#
loop_
_entity.id
_entity.type
_entity.pdbx_description
1 polymer ?
#
loop_
_entity_poly.entity_id
_entity_poly.type
_entity_poly.pdbx_seq_one_letter_code
_entity_poly.pdbx_strand_id
1 'polypeptide(L)'
;MKNKKESFVYRVMLNNEWDEFKKKKKFFGNKLDIQSGFIHLSTKSQIKSTIEKYYKNEDSIIIFKINVKDIAKNLKWEISRNNQLFPHLYGFINFIDVKKIKLI
;
A
#
# COMPACT_ATOMS: atom_id res chain seq x y z
N MET A 1 -15.35 12.67 -2.87
CA MET A 1 -15.18 13.46 -2.13
C MET A 1 -14.69 13.14 -0.85
N LYS A 2 -14.93 12.14 -0.31
CA LYS A 2 -14.46 11.83 0.89
C LYS A 2 -13.04 11.55 0.89
N ASN A 3 -12.49 10.96 -0.13
CA ASN A 3 -11.09 10.59 -0.17
C ASN A 3 -10.17 11.75 -0.16
N LYS A 4 -10.65 12.94 -0.45
CA LYS A 4 -9.74 14.04 -0.45
C LYS A 4 -9.31 14.38 0.95
N LYS A 5 -9.89 13.75 1.97
CA LYS A 5 -9.49 14.02 3.32
C LYS A 5 -8.35 13.11 3.75
N GLU A 6 -8.00 12.13 2.93
CA GLU A 6 -6.91 11.23 3.27
C GLU A 6 -5.58 11.91 2.96
N SER A 7 -4.76 12.09 3.96
CA SER A 7 -3.43 12.65 3.77
C SER A 7 -2.40 11.56 3.50
N PHE A 8 -2.68 10.34 3.96
CA PHE A 8 -1.77 9.22 3.82
C PHE A 8 -2.49 7.99 3.31
N VAL A 9 -1.76 7.15 2.60
CA VAL A 9 -2.24 5.82 2.26
C VAL A 9 -1.20 4.82 2.76
N TYR A 10 -1.60 3.58 2.92
CA TYR A 10 -0.83 2.57 3.62
C TYR A 10 -0.59 1.34 2.78
N ARG A 11 0.55 0.71 3.01
CA ARG A 11 0.87 -0.56 2.37
C ARG A 11 1.26 -1.57 3.42
N VAL A 12 0.72 -2.78 3.28
CA VAL A 12 1.10 -3.92 4.11
C VAL A 12 1.98 -4.80 3.25
N MET A 13 3.09 -5.29 3.77
CA MET A 13 3.94 -6.20 3.02
C MET A 13 4.64 -7.17 3.95
N LEU A 14 5.16 -8.24 3.36
CA LEU A 14 5.91 -9.24 4.10
C LEU A 14 7.31 -8.73 4.39
N ASN A 15 7.96 -9.34 5.37
CA ASN A 15 9.32 -8.95 5.73
C ASN A 15 10.29 -9.07 4.56
N ASN A 16 10.20 -10.14 3.78
CA ASN A 16 11.12 -10.29 2.67
C ASN A 16 10.88 -9.27 1.57
N GLU A 17 9.62 -8.85 1.40
CA GLU A 17 9.32 -7.79 0.44
C GLU A 17 9.90 -6.47 0.92
N TRP A 18 9.81 -6.22 2.21
CA TRP A 18 10.36 -5.01 2.81
C TRP A 18 11.88 -4.95 2.66
N ASP A 19 12.56 -6.08 2.91
CA ASP A 19 14.01 -6.13 2.79
C ASP A 19 14.44 -5.84 1.36
N GLU A 20 13.72 -6.37 0.40
CA GLU A 20 14.01 -6.15 -1.00
C GLU A 20 13.78 -4.70 -1.39
N PHE A 21 12.68 -4.13 -0.91
CA PHE A 21 12.34 -2.73 -1.16
C PHE A 21 13.43 -1.82 -0.61
N LYS A 22 13.86 -2.09 0.61
CA LYS A 22 14.88 -1.29 1.27
C LYS A 22 16.20 -1.35 0.51
N LYS A 23 16.52 -2.52 -0.02
CA LYS A 23 17.74 -2.72 -0.77
C LYS A 23 17.68 -2.04 -2.14
N LYS A 24 16.60 -2.20 -2.85
CA LYS A 24 16.46 -1.66 -4.20
C LYS A 24 16.00 -0.21 -4.24
N LYS A 25 15.47 0.29 -3.14
CA LYS A 25 14.99 1.66 -3.01
C LYS A 25 13.73 1.97 -3.79
N LYS A 26 13.19 1.02 -4.51
CA LYS A 26 11.95 1.18 -5.27
C LYS A 26 11.12 -0.07 -5.18
N PHE A 27 9.80 0.11 -5.12
CA PHE A 27 8.86 -1.00 -5.07
C PHE A 27 7.91 -0.89 -6.25
N PHE A 28 7.92 -1.89 -7.11
CA PHE A 28 7.08 -1.90 -8.30
C PHE A 28 5.85 -2.80 -8.16
N GLY A 29 5.69 -3.42 -7.01
CA GLY A 29 4.56 -4.30 -6.76
C GLY A 29 4.99 -5.74 -6.56
N ASN A 30 4.17 -6.51 -5.85
CA ASN A 30 4.40 -7.94 -5.73
C ASN A 30 3.62 -8.63 -6.85
N LYS A 31 3.52 -9.95 -6.81
CA LYS A 31 2.87 -10.70 -7.87
C LYS A 31 1.44 -10.26 -8.12
N LEU A 32 0.67 -10.07 -7.05
CA LEU A 32 -0.72 -9.65 -7.17
C LEU A 32 -0.81 -8.25 -7.78
N ASP A 33 0.05 -7.34 -7.34
CA ASP A 33 0.06 -5.98 -7.87
C ASP A 33 0.33 -6.00 -9.36
N ILE A 34 1.32 -6.76 -9.77
CA ILE A 34 1.70 -6.83 -11.18
C ILE A 34 0.58 -7.42 -12.01
N GLN A 35 -0.08 -8.45 -11.52
CA GLN A 35 -1.19 -9.05 -12.23
C GLN A 35 -2.35 -8.07 -12.38
N SER A 36 -2.57 -7.23 -11.38
CA SER A 36 -3.67 -6.27 -11.41
C SER A 36 -3.34 -5.02 -12.20
N GLY A 37 -2.07 -4.73 -12.38
CA GLY A 37 -1.65 -3.54 -13.10
C GLY A 37 -1.50 -2.29 -12.23
N PHE A 38 -1.54 -2.44 -10.92
CA PHE A 38 -1.37 -1.32 -10.00
C PHE A 38 -0.98 -1.84 -8.63
N ILE A 39 -0.36 -0.97 -7.83
CA ILE A 39 -0.01 -1.32 -6.45
C ILE A 39 -1.23 -1.10 -5.57
N HIS A 40 -1.59 -2.12 -4.80
CA HIS A 40 -2.73 -2.06 -3.89
C HIS A 40 -2.33 -1.35 -2.60
N LEU A 41 -3.08 -0.30 -2.27
CA LEU A 41 -2.87 0.45 -1.04
C LEU A 41 -4.17 0.47 -0.25
N SER A 42 -4.12 0.97 0.96
CA SER A 42 -5.29 1.03 1.84
C SER A 42 -5.33 2.37 2.54
N THR A 43 -6.53 2.79 2.92
CA THR A 43 -6.65 3.89 3.87
C THR A 43 -6.37 3.31 5.25
N LYS A 44 -6.23 4.16 6.25
CA LYS A 44 -5.98 3.70 7.60
C LYS A 44 -7.08 2.75 8.07
N SER A 45 -8.32 3.08 7.81
CA SER A 45 -9.43 2.25 8.27
C SER A 45 -9.56 0.94 7.51
N GLN A 46 -8.91 0.80 6.37
CA GLN A 46 -8.98 -0.42 5.58
C GLN A 46 -7.86 -1.41 5.90
N ILE A 47 -6.87 -1.00 6.68
CA ILE A 47 -5.70 -1.85 6.95
C ILE A 47 -6.09 -3.19 7.56
N LYS A 48 -6.97 -3.16 8.54
CA LYS A 48 -7.34 -4.38 9.24
C LYS A 48 -7.96 -5.42 8.31
N SER A 49 -8.88 -5.01 7.46
CA SER A 49 -9.50 -5.94 6.52
C SER A 49 -8.52 -6.42 5.46
N THR A 50 -7.57 -5.59 5.08
CA THR A 50 -6.54 -5.99 4.13
C THR A 50 -5.67 -7.09 4.72
N ILE A 51 -5.29 -6.94 6.00
CA ILE A 51 -4.49 -7.95 6.68
C ILE A 51 -5.27 -9.26 6.76
N GLU A 52 -6.55 -9.18 7.11
CA GLU A 52 -7.37 -10.37 7.24
C GLU A 52 -7.52 -11.10 5.91
N LYS A 53 -7.61 -10.36 4.83
CA LYS A 53 -7.81 -10.99 3.54
C LYS A 53 -6.54 -11.61 2.96
N TYR A 54 -5.43 -10.92 3.08
CA TYR A 54 -4.20 -11.33 2.38
C TYR A 54 -3.05 -11.80 3.26
N TYR A 55 -3.06 -11.44 4.54
CA TYR A 55 -1.93 -11.70 5.42
C TYR A 55 -2.30 -12.42 6.70
N LYS A 56 -3.48 -13.03 6.71
CA LYS A 56 -4.00 -13.67 7.91
C LYS A 56 -3.07 -14.67 8.57
N ASN A 57 -2.37 -15.45 7.78
CA ASN A 57 -1.51 -16.50 8.32
C ASN A 57 -0.04 -16.12 8.40
N GLU A 58 0.26 -14.85 8.24
CA GLU A 58 1.65 -14.40 8.28
C GLU A 58 2.07 -14.08 9.70
N ASP A 59 3.28 -14.51 10.07
CA ASP A 59 3.78 -14.28 11.41
C ASP A 59 4.19 -12.85 11.67
N SER A 60 4.72 -12.18 10.68
CA SER A 60 5.06 -10.78 10.85
C SER A 60 4.92 -10.04 9.53
N ILE A 61 4.45 -8.83 9.63
CA ILE A 61 4.24 -7.99 8.47
C ILE A 61 4.70 -6.59 8.79
N ILE A 62 4.93 -5.81 7.75
CA ILE A 62 5.35 -4.43 7.87
C ILE A 62 4.24 -3.56 7.32
N ILE A 63 3.93 -2.48 8.02
CA ILE A 63 2.96 -1.50 7.54
C ILE A 63 3.67 -0.15 7.46
N PHE A 64 3.62 0.49 6.31
CA PHE A 64 4.16 1.83 6.20
C PHE A 64 3.15 2.75 5.55
N LYS A 65 3.38 4.04 5.66
CA LYS A 65 2.50 5.02 5.05
C LYS A 65 3.27 5.94 4.13
N ILE A 66 2.55 6.48 3.16
CA ILE A 66 3.09 7.40 2.19
C ILE A 66 2.17 8.60 2.13
N ASN A 67 2.74 9.79 2.05
CA ASN A 67 1.95 10.98 1.88
C ASN A 67 1.32 10.97 0.50
N VAL A 68 0.01 11.19 0.42
CA VAL A 68 -0.70 11.18 -0.85
C VAL A 68 -0.10 12.18 -1.84
N LYS A 69 0.41 13.30 -1.34
CA LYS A 69 1.01 14.30 -2.22
C LYS A 69 2.21 13.77 -3.00
N ASP A 70 2.93 12.82 -2.42
CA ASP A 70 4.13 12.30 -3.06
C ASP A 70 3.83 11.35 -4.21
N ILE A 71 2.62 10.82 -4.26
CA ILE A 71 2.24 9.85 -5.29
C ILE A 71 0.97 10.25 -6.03
N ALA A 72 0.50 11.49 -5.83
CA ALA A 72 -0.79 11.93 -6.35
C ALA A 72 -0.93 11.78 -7.85
N LYS A 73 0.15 11.98 -8.58
CA LYS A 73 0.12 11.93 -10.03
C LYS A 73 -0.43 10.62 -10.57
N ASN A 74 -0.07 9.51 -9.94
CA ASN A 74 -0.45 8.19 -10.42
C ASN A 74 -1.40 7.44 -9.49
N LEU A 75 -1.97 8.13 -8.52
CA LEU A 75 -2.86 7.51 -7.56
C LEU A 75 -4.30 7.67 -8.01
N LYS A 76 -5.05 6.57 -8.02
CA LYS A 76 -6.46 6.60 -8.37
C LYS A 76 -7.27 5.94 -7.25
N TRP A 77 -8.44 6.48 -6.99
CA TRP A 77 -9.36 5.91 -6.01
C TRP A 77 -10.43 5.16 -6.76
N GLU A 78 -10.45 3.85 -6.58
CA GLU A 78 -11.31 2.97 -7.39
C GLU A 78 -12.11 2.04 -6.50
N ILE A 79 -13.31 1.70 -6.95
CA ILE A 79 -14.15 0.76 -6.22
C ILE A 79 -13.51 -0.63 -6.28
N SER A 80 -13.43 -1.27 -5.15
CA SER A 80 -12.86 -2.60 -5.06
C SER A 80 -13.64 -3.40 -4.02
N ARG A 81 -12.94 -4.08 -3.13
CA ARG A 81 -13.54 -4.93 -2.12
C ARG A 81 -14.67 -4.26 -1.36
N ASN A 82 -15.80 -4.95 -1.19
CA ASN A 82 -16.95 -4.45 -0.44
C ASN A 82 -17.49 -3.12 -0.95
N ASN A 83 -17.34 -2.87 -2.24
CA ASN A 83 -17.81 -1.63 -2.86
C ASN A 83 -17.21 -0.39 -2.25
N GLN A 84 -16.02 -0.49 -1.69
CA GLN A 84 -15.33 0.66 -1.11
C GLN A 84 -14.29 1.19 -2.08
N LEU A 85 -14.00 2.48 -1.96
CA LEU A 85 -12.92 3.07 -2.73
C LEU A 85 -11.59 2.72 -2.07
N PHE A 86 -10.70 2.17 -2.85
CA PHE A 86 -9.33 1.88 -2.40
C PHE A 86 -8.36 2.69 -3.24
N PRO A 87 -7.25 3.13 -2.64
CA PRO A 87 -6.24 3.84 -3.42
C PRO A 87 -5.39 2.84 -4.20
N HIS A 88 -5.30 3.05 -5.50
CA HIS A 88 -4.52 2.20 -6.40
C HIS A 88 -3.45 3.05 -7.05
N LEU A 89 -2.20 2.62 -6.95
CA LEU A 89 -1.09 3.39 -7.49
C LEU A 89 -0.64 2.79 -8.82
N TYR A 90 -0.76 3.57 -9.87
CA TYR A 90 -0.33 3.17 -11.20
C TYR A 90 1.09 3.69 -11.44
N GLY A 91 2.02 3.15 -10.67
CA GLY A 91 3.39 3.58 -10.71
C GLY A 91 4.20 2.77 -9.71
N PHE A 92 5.18 3.39 -9.11
CA PHE A 92 6.00 2.71 -8.13
C PHE A 92 6.19 3.58 -6.90
N ILE A 93 6.73 2.99 -5.83
CA ILE A 93 6.97 3.69 -4.59
C ILE A 93 8.46 3.85 -4.39
N ASN A 94 8.90 5.07 -4.08
CA ASN A 94 10.28 5.33 -3.72
C ASN A 94 10.45 5.12 -2.22
N PHE A 95 11.51 4.44 -1.83
CA PHE A 95 11.76 4.19 -0.41
C PHE A 95 11.85 5.49 0.39
N ILE A 96 12.38 6.53 -0.21
CA ILE A 96 12.54 7.82 0.47
C ILE A 96 11.18 8.43 0.85
N ASP A 97 10.10 8.01 0.21
CA ASP A 97 8.77 8.53 0.50
C ASP A 97 8.05 7.79 1.62
N VAL A 98 8.67 6.75 2.15
CA VAL A 98 8.08 5.99 3.26
C VAL A 98 8.21 6.81 4.52
N LYS A 99 7.08 7.10 5.18
CA LYS A 99 7.08 8.01 6.32
C LYS A 99 7.08 7.36 7.69
N LYS A 100 6.45 6.21 7.81
CA LYS A 100 6.36 5.56 9.10
C LYS A 100 6.23 4.06 8.92
N ILE A 101 6.92 3.32 9.76
CA ILE A 101 6.93 1.87 9.68
C ILE A 101 6.40 1.28 10.97
N LYS A 102 5.61 0.24 10.84
CA LYS A 102 5.14 -0.51 11.99
C LYS A 102 5.33 -1.99 11.68
N LEU A 103 6.01 -2.69 12.58
CA LEU A 103 6.21 -4.13 12.45
C LEU A 103 5.19 -4.83 13.33
N ILE A 104 4.48 -5.75 12.78
CA ILE A 104 3.46 -6.48 13.52
C ILE A 104 3.76 -7.96 13.56
#